data_fa34c7fa4cf07abf830853a745cb54a2
#
_entry.id   fa34c7fa4cf07abf830853a745cb54a2
#
_cell.length_a   1.000
_cell.length_b   1.000
_cell.length_c   1.000
_cell.angle_alpha   90.00
_cell.angle_beta   90.00
_cell.angle_gamma   90.00
#
_symmetry.space_group_name_H-M   'P 1'
#
loop_
_entity.id
_entity.type
_entity.pdbx_description
1 polymer ?
#
loop_
_entity_poly.entity_id
_entity_poly.type
_entity_poly.pdbx_seq_one_letter_code
_entity_poly.pdbx_strand_id
1 'polypeptide(L)'
;MNIRELKNANDVKMYLDSVNSHYVKVAITDIDGVLRGKYMHRDKFLKATESGFGFCDVIFGWDSNDELYELRNVSEDELFTGWHTGFPDVKTSIVVESGRLNPFEENIPFFLAELSDEEVCPRGILNKILGLMENEGIKSKSAFEYEFFLFDETPHSVREKKFSNLKNFTPGMYGYSILRNSVHSDLYNKLLNLCAEMDLPLEGLHTETGPGVIEAAIMVDHSINAADKAVLFKTFSKVLFQKNDQMANFMAKWSDKYPGQSGHIHASLQDLDGQSLFSTKEEALPKTLLYFVGGLQKYMREFAVMIAPTVNSYKRLCPGAWAPINMTWGIENRTTAFRVIQ
;
A
#
# COMPACT_ATOMS: atom_id res chain seq x y z
N MET A 1 -17.01 -7.53 -21.36
CA MET A 1 -16.53 -8.13 -20.09
C MET A 1 -15.64 -7.11 -19.41
N ASN A 2 -15.84 -6.86 -18.11
CA ASN A 2 -15.01 -5.91 -17.35
C ASN A 2 -13.81 -6.68 -16.78
N ILE A 3 -12.61 -6.12 -16.87
CA ILE A 3 -11.38 -6.74 -16.31
C ILE A 3 -11.48 -6.96 -14.79
N ARG A 4 -12.31 -6.20 -14.08
CA ARG A 4 -12.57 -6.32 -12.65
C ARG A 4 -13.49 -7.50 -12.26
N GLU A 5 -14.14 -8.12 -13.24
CA GLU A 5 -15.11 -9.20 -13.03
C GLU A 5 -14.55 -10.59 -13.35
N LEU A 6 -13.26 -10.66 -13.75
CA LEU A 6 -12.60 -11.90 -14.09
C LEU A 6 -12.39 -12.76 -12.83
N LYS A 7 -12.70 -14.06 -12.94
CA LYS A 7 -12.64 -15.00 -11.80
C LYS A 7 -11.74 -16.22 -12.05
N ASN A 8 -11.40 -16.49 -13.31
CA ASN A 8 -10.65 -17.67 -13.68
C ASN A 8 -9.88 -17.48 -14.98
N ALA A 9 -9.03 -18.45 -15.32
CA ALA A 9 -8.21 -18.42 -16.53
C ALA A 9 -9.01 -18.29 -17.84
N ASN A 10 -10.22 -18.87 -17.90
CA ASN A 10 -11.06 -18.79 -19.09
C ASN A 10 -11.61 -17.37 -19.28
N ASP A 11 -12.05 -16.71 -18.20
CA ASP A 11 -12.47 -15.31 -18.25
C ASP A 11 -11.34 -14.41 -18.74
N VAL A 12 -10.14 -14.61 -18.21
CA VAL A 12 -8.93 -13.88 -18.62
C VAL A 12 -8.66 -14.07 -20.11
N LYS A 13 -8.75 -15.30 -20.61
CA LYS A 13 -8.55 -15.59 -22.04
C LYS A 13 -9.59 -14.84 -22.88
N MET A 14 -10.86 -14.96 -22.57
CA MET A 14 -11.94 -14.27 -23.28
C MET A 14 -11.75 -12.75 -23.27
N TYR A 15 -11.33 -12.20 -22.14
CA TYR A 15 -11.06 -10.77 -22.01
C TYR A 15 -9.90 -10.35 -22.93
N LEU A 16 -8.74 -11.04 -22.86
CA LEU A 16 -7.58 -10.70 -23.68
C LEU A 16 -7.84 -10.87 -25.18
N ASP A 17 -8.70 -11.84 -25.57
CA ASP A 17 -9.18 -11.96 -26.95
C ASP A 17 -9.97 -10.73 -27.40
N SER A 18 -10.81 -10.20 -26.50
CA SER A 18 -11.69 -9.06 -26.81
C SER A 18 -10.94 -7.72 -26.98
N VAL A 19 -9.83 -7.54 -26.24
CA VAL A 19 -9.04 -6.30 -26.28
C VAL A 19 -7.80 -6.40 -27.18
N ASN A 20 -7.55 -7.56 -27.77
CA ASN A 20 -6.40 -7.85 -28.66
C ASN A 20 -5.04 -7.41 -28.06
N SER A 21 -4.86 -7.61 -26.76
CA SER A 21 -3.60 -7.27 -26.10
C SER A 21 -2.56 -8.34 -26.29
N HIS A 22 -1.37 -7.98 -26.76
CA HIS A 22 -0.23 -8.90 -26.94
C HIS A 22 0.60 -9.09 -25.67
N TYR A 23 0.51 -8.15 -24.76
CA TYR A 23 1.25 -8.15 -23.51
C TYR A 23 0.35 -7.86 -22.33
N VAL A 24 0.73 -8.36 -21.17
CA VAL A 24 0.13 -8.12 -19.88
C VAL A 24 1.23 -7.69 -18.91
N LYS A 25 0.98 -6.73 -18.08
CA LYS A 25 1.90 -6.33 -17.02
C LYS A 25 1.54 -7.07 -15.73
N VAL A 26 2.54 -7.67 -15.10
CA VAL A 26 2.36 -8.43 -13.85
C VAL A 26 3.30 -7.88 -12.81
N ALA A 27 2.84 -7.73 -11.58
CA ALA A 27 3.64 -7.25 -10.46
C ALA A 27 3.37 -8.03 -9.18
N ILE A 28 4.42 -8.17 -8.37
CA ILE A 28 4.42 -8.75 -7.02
C ILE A 28 4.78 -7.63 -6.05
N THR A 29 4.19 -7.63 -4.87
CA THR A 29 4.56 -6.71 -3.79
C THR A 29 5.70 -7.31 -2.98
N ASP A 30 6.84 -6.61 -2.90
CA ASP A 30 7.94 -6.99 -2.01
C ASP A 30 7.68 -6.59 -0.54
N ILE A 31 8.63 -6.87 0.36
CA ILE A 31 8.49 -6.60 1.79
C ILE A 31 8.43 -5.10 2.15
N ASP A 32 8.92 -4.23 1.27
CA ASP A 32 8.86 -2.77 1.43
C ASP A 32 7.61 -2.14 0.79
N GLY A 33 6.72 -2.97 0.24
CA GLY A 33 5.53 -2.52 -0.48
C GLY A 33 5.85 -1.92 -1.86
N VAL A 34 6.99 -2.28 -2.45
CA VAL A 34 7.34 -1.90 -3.82
C VAL A 34 6.79 -2.95 -4.78
N LEU A 35 6.16 -2.49 -5.86
CA LEU A 35 5.71 -3.39 -6.93
C LEU A 35 6.88 -3.76 -7.84
N ARG A 36 7.26 -5.03 -7.82
CA ARG A 36 8.29 -5.64 -8.67
C ARG A 36 7.62 -6.44 -9.76
N GLY A 37 7.95 -6.21 -11.02
CA GLY A 37 7.21 -6.88 -12.08
C GLY A 37 7.83 -6.79 -13.45
N LYS A 38 7.08 -7.32 -14.42
CA LYS A 38 7.52 -7.39 -15.83
C LYS A 38 6.34 -7.39 -16.79
N TYR A 39 6.61 -7.05 -18.04
CA TYR A 39 5.71 -7.35 -19.14
C TYR A 39 5.83 -8.86 -19.48
N MET A 40 4.69 -9.48 -19.69
CA MET A 40 4.60 -10.87 -20.06
C MET A 40 3.84 -11.01 -21.39
N HIS A 41 4.39 -11.78 -22.34
CA HIS A 41 3.67 -12.09 -23.55
C HIS A 41 2.37 -12.84 -23.22
N ARG A 42 1.30 -12.52 -23.92
CA ARG A 42 -0.04 -13.04 -23.69
C ARG A 42 -0.08 -14.57 -23.51
N ASP A 43 0.55 -15.34 -24.40
CA ASP A 43 0.51 -16.80 -24.34
C ASP A 43 1.19 -17.36 -23.07
N LYS A 44 2.29 -16.72 -22.65
CA LYS A 44 2.95 -17.03 -21.37
C LYS A 44 2.07 -16.68 -20.18
N PHE A 45 1.41 -15.53 -20.24
CA PHE A 45 0.50 -15.08 -19.18
C PHE A 45 -0.70 -16.03 -19.03
N LEU A 46 -1.33 -16.45 -20.15
CA LEU A 46 -2.44 -17.39 -20.11
C LEU A 46 -2.04 -18.74 -19.50
N LYS A 47 -0.84 -19.26 -19.82
CA LYS A 47 -0.32 -20.46 -19.14
C LYS A 47 -0.09 -20.21 -17.65
N ALA A 48 0.41 -19.00 -17.29
CA ALA A 48 0.66 -18.64 -15.90
C ALA A 48 -0.61 -18.53 -15.06
N THR A 49 -1.76 -18.18 -15.65
CA THR A 49 -3.05 -18.17 -14.92
C THR A 49 -3.52 -19.56 -14.53
N GLU A 50 -3.05 -20.61 -15.21
CA GLU A 50 -3.41 -22.01 -14.91
C GLU A 50 -2.39 -22.70 -14.00
N SER A 51 -1.09 -22.50 -14.26
CA SER A 51 0.00 -23.28 -13.64
C SER A 51 0.98 -22.45 -12.81
N GLY A 52 0.79 -21.13 -12.77
CA GLY A 52 1.78 -20.21 -12.22
C GLY A 52 2.99 -20.02 -13.14
N PHE A 53 3.96 -19.26 -12.64
CA PHE A 53 5.22 -19.00 -13.34
C PHE A 53 6.35 -18.82 -12.33
N GLY A 54 7.60 -18.88 -12.79
CA GLY A 54 8.77 -18.61 -11.96
C GLY A 54 9.06 -17.10 -11.87
N PHE A 55 9.35 -16.62 -10.66
CA PHE A 55 9.85 -15.29 -10.41
C PHE A 55 11.04 -15.37 -9.44
N CYS A 56 12.13 -14.67 -9.75
CA CYS A 56 13.33 -14.70 -8.92
C CYS A 56 13.02 -14.22 -7.51
N ASP A 57 13.42 -14.98 -6.51
CA ASP A 57 13.17 -14.71 -5.09
C ASP A 57 13.98 -13.52 -4.54
N VAL A 58 14.98 -13.05 -5.28
CA VAL A 58 15.84 -11.92 -4.91
C VAL A 58 15.04 -10.68 -4.50
N ILE A 59 13.82 -10.50 -5.02
CA ILE A 59 12.95 -9.37 -4.67
C ILE A 59 12.57 -9.34 -3.18
N PHE A 60 12.76 -10.42 -2.44
CA PHE A 60 12.58 -10.51 -1.00
C PHE A 60 13.90 -10.49 -0.22
N GLY A 61 15.02 -10.40 -0.92
CA GLY A 61 16.37 -10.32 -0.36
C GLY A 61 17.05 -8.96 -0.49
N TRP A 62 16.38 -7.96 -1.06
CA TRP A 62 16.93 -6.62 -1.22
C TRP A 62 15.96 -5.53 -0.73
N ASP A 63 16.51 -4.36 -0.47
CA ASP A 63 15.73 -3.19 -0.06
C ASP A 63 15.10 -2.44 -1.26
N SER A 64 14.44 -1.31 -0.98
CA SER A 64 13.82 -0.46 -2.01
C SER A 64 14.81 0.21 -2.98
N ASN A 65 16.13 0.09 -2.74
CA ASN A 65 17.20 0.59 -3.59
C ASN A 65 17.98 -0.55 -4.28
N ASP A 66 17.45 -1.77 -4.22
CA ASP A 66 18.02 -2.99 -4.81
C ASP A 66 19.37 -3.43 -4.18
N GLU A 67 19.63 -3.00 -2.94
CA GLU A 67 20.76 -3.47 -2.15
C GLU A 67 20.37 -4.72 -1.37
N LEU A 68 21.17 -5.79 -1.51
CA LEU A 68 20.93 -7.04 -0.76
C LEU A 68 21.04 -6.80 0.75
N TYR A 69 20.15 -7.40 1.50
CA TYR A 69 20.22 -7.36 2.95
C TYR A 69 21.46 -8.09 3.45
N GLU A 70 22.33 -7.36 4.15
CA GLU A 70 23.45 -7.91 4.91
C GLU A 70 23.05 -7.93 6.40
N LEU A 71 22.67 -9.07 6.92
CA LEU A 71 22.31 -9.20 8.32
C LEU A 71 23.55 -9.53 9.15
N ARG A 72 23.95 -8.60 10.00
CA ARG A 72 25.01 -8.83 10.99
C ARG A 72 24.52 -9.81 12.05
N ASN A 73 25.31 -10.85 12.34
CA ASN A 73 25.02 -11.87 13.35
C ASN A 73 23.81 -12.79 13.06
N VAL A 74 23.41 -12.91 11.80
CA VAL A 74 22.46 -13.91 11.33
C VAL A 74 23.20 -14.85 10.41
N SER A 75 22.96 -16.15 10.54
CA SER A 75 23.52 -17.15 9.63
C SER A 75 22.91 -16.98 8.24
N GLU A 76 23.68 -17.16 7.17
CA GLU A 76 23.16 -17.13 5.80
C GLU A 76 22.00 -18.13 5.62
N ASP A 77 22.04 -19.26 6.29
CA ASP A 77 20.99 -20.29 6.26
C ASP A 77 19.64 -19.84 6.85
N GLU A 78 19.64 -18.74 7.61
CA GLU A 78 18.42 -18.13 8.19
C GLU A 78 17.78 -17.11 7.25
N LEU A 79 18.44 -16.76 6.14
CA LEU A 79 17.91 -15.84 5.15
C LEU A 79 17.10 -16.61 4.10
N PHE A 80 15.92 -16.09 3.74
CA PHE A 80 15.08 -16.69 2.71
C PHE A 80 15.78 -16.77 1.36
N THR A 81 16.55 -15.74 0.99
CA THR A 81 17.27 -15.66 -0.28
C THR A 81 18.60 -14.92 -0.11
N GLY A 82 19.60 -15.29 -0.90
CA GLY A 82 20.94 -14.71 -0.88
C GLY A 82 21.91 -15.48 -1.76
N TRP A 83 23.18 -15.16 -1.68
CA TRP A 83 24.24 -15.84 -2.43
C TRP A 83 24.30 -17.35 -2.14
N HIS A 84 23.93 -17.76 -0.93
CA HIS A 84 23.89 -19.17 -0.51
C HIS A 84 22.78 -19.97 -1.19
N THR A 85 21.65 -19.34 -1.57
CA THR A 85 20.54 -20.00 -2.29
C THR A 85 20.73 -19.98 -3.80
N GLY A 86 21.55 -19.08 -4.33
CA GLY A 86 21.71 -18.85 -5.77
C GLY A 86 20.51 -18.17 -6.43
N PHE A 87 19.62 -17.54 -5.66
CA PHE A 87 18.48 -16.75 -6.12
C PHE A 87 17.54 -17.52 -7.08
N PRO A 88 16.98 -18.64 -6.67
CA PRO A 88 16.12 -19.45 -7.55
C PRO A 88 14.83 -18.74 -7.90
N ASP A 89 14.18 -19.21 -8.97
CA ASP A 89 12.80 -18.86 -9.25
C ASP A 89 11.86 -19.56 -8.26
N VAL A 90 11.02 -18.79 -7.58
CA VAL A 90 9.92 -19.30 -6.74
C VAL A 90 8.62 -19.32 -7.54
N LYS A 91 7.79 -20.33 -7.30
CA LYS A 91 6.49 -20.45 -7.93
C LYS A 91 5.60 -19.27 -7.52
N THR A 92 5.04 -18.62 -8.54
CA THR A 92 4.23 -17.41 -8.40
C THR A 92 2.89 -17.63 -9.10
N SER A 93 1.80 -17.23 -8.46
CA SER A 93 0.44 -17.35 -8.98
C SER A 93 -0.11 -15.98 -9.39
N ILE A 94 -0.86 -15.93 -10.48
CA ILE A 94 -1.58 -14.71 -10.90
C ILE A 94 -2.84 -14.55 -10.04
N VAL A 95 -3.03 -13.36 -9.51
CA VAL A 95 -4.26 -12.97 -8.80
C VAL A 95 -5.26 -12.44 -9.83
N VAL A 96 -6.12 -13.31 -10.35
CA VAL A 96 -7.02 -12.99 -11.47
C VAL A 96 -7.95 -11.82 -11.13
N GLU A 97 -8.47 -11.77 -9.91
CA GLU A 97 -9.39 -10.74 -9.43
C GLU A 97 -8.74 -9.36 -9.27
N SER A 98 -7.40 -9.32 -9.32
CA SER A 98 -6.66 -8.05 -9.26
C SER A 98 -6.61 -7.30 -10.57
N GLY A 99 -7.13 -7.87 -11.66
CA GLY A 99 -7.07 -7.33 -13.01
C GLY A 99 -7.51 -5.86 -13.10
N ARG A 100 -6.68 -5.01 -13.72
CA ARG A 100 -6.92 -3.58 -13.96
C ARG A 100 -6.34 -3.17 -15.30
N LEU A 101 -6.73 -1.98 -15.76
CA LEU A 101 -6.08 -1.33 -16.89
C LEU A 101 -5.08 -0.30 -16.38
N ASN A 102 -3.90 -0.26 -16.97
CA ASN A 102 -2.91 0.77 -16.65
C ASN A 102 -3.09 1.97 -17.62
N PRO A 103 -3.67 3.10 -17.18
CA PRO A 103 -3.96 4.22 -18.04
C PRO A 103 -2.72 4.95 -18.57
N PHE A 104 -1.57 4.74 -17.93
CA PHE A 104 -0.31 5.34 -18.39
C PHE A 104 0.36 4.58 -19.54
N GLU A 105 -0.15 3.41 -19.91
CA GLU A 105 0.46 2.50 -20.88
C GLU A 105 -0.61 1.98 -21.85
N GLU A 106 -1.36 2.88 -22.48
CA GLU A 106 -2.40 2.54 -23.48
C GLU A 106 -3.42 1.51 -22.99
N ASN A 107 -3.74 1.57 -21.69
CA ASN A 107 -4.65 0.63 -21.04
C ASN A 107 -4.20 -0.84 -21.12
N ILE A 108 -2.89 -1.09 -21.06
CA ILE A 108 -2.40 -2.46 -20.97
C ILE A 108 -3.02 -3.17 -19.75
N PRO A 109 -3.48 -4.43 -19.88
CA PRO A 109 -3.95 -5.21 -18.73
C PRO A 109 -2.84 -5.39 -17.70
N PHE A 110 -3.17 -5.14 -16.45
CA PHE A 110 -2.27 -5.22 -15.30
C PHE A 110 -2.87 -6.16 -14.26
N PHE A 111 -2.05 -7.07 -13.74
CA PHE A 111 -2.44 -8.00 -12.67
C PHE A 111 -1.40 -8.05 -11.57
N LEU A 112 -1.85 -8.23 -10.34
CA LEU A 112 -0.97 -8.61 -9.25
C LEU A 112 -0.71 -10.11 -9.30
N ALA A 113 0.39 -10.50 -8.69
CA ALA A 113 0.75 -11.89 -8.45
C ALA A 113 1.27 -12.05 -7.03
N GLU A 114 1.25 -13.27 -6.54
CA GLU A 114 1.73 -13.62 -5.20
C GLU A 114 2.58 -14.89 -5.25
N LEU A 115 3.55 -14.98 -4.34
CA LEU A 115 4.33 -16.20 -4.19
C LEU A 115 3.48 -17.28 -3.53
N SER A 116 3.75 -18.52 -3.94
CA SER A 116 3.17 -19.69 -3.29
C SER A 116 3.76 -19.94 -1.89
N ASP A 117 4.90 -19.34 -1.57
CA ASP A 117 5.49 -19.35 -0.24
C ASP A 117 4.89 -18.21 0.60
N GLU A 118 4.11 -18.60 1.60
CA GLU A 118 3.38 -17.67 2.47
C GLU A 118 4.28 -17.02 3.54
N GLU A 119 5.52 -17.47 3.75
CA GLU A 119 6.34 -16.99 4.86
C GLU A 119 6.93 -15.60 4.59
N VAL A 120 7.20 -15.26 3.34
CA VAL A 120 7.84 -14.00 2.94
C VAL A 120 6.95 -13.11 2.07
N CYS A 121 5.91 -13.64 1.47
CA CYS A 121 5.01 -12.88 0.61
C CYS A 121 4.00 -12.07 1.45
N PRO A 122 4.07 -10.72 1.49
CA PRO A 122 3.17 -9.93 2.33
C PRO A 122 1.69 -10.19 2.03
N ARG A 123 1.35 -10.37 0.75
CA ARG A 123 -0.02 -10.69 0.34
C ARG A 123 -0.43 -12.10 0.77
N GLY A 124 0.48 -13.09 0.64
CA GLY A 124 0.26 -14.46 1.09
C GLY A 124 0.04 -14.55 2.60
N ILE A 125 0.88 -13.84 3.39
CA ILE A 125 0.71 -13.74 4.85
C ILE A 125 -0.66 -13.17 5.21
N LEU A 126 -1.09 -12.08 4.54
CA LEU A 126 -2.40 -11.49 4.79
C LEU A 126 -3.52 -12.48 4.45
N ASN A 127 -3.47 -13.15 3.31
CA ASN A 127 -4.46 -14.18 2.93
C ASN A 127 -4.55 -15.30 3.97
N LYS A 128 -3.41 -15.78 4.47
CA LYS A 128 -3.35 -16.79 5.54
C LYS A 128 -4.07 -16.35 6.80
N ILE A 129 -3.79 -15.11 7.25
CA ILE A 129 -4.45 -14.54 8.45
C ILE A 129 -5.96 -14.37 8.22
N LEU A 130 -6.35 -13.87 7.05
CA LEU A 130 -7.77 -13.72 6.71
C LEU A 130 -8.50 -15.07 6.68
N GLY A 131 -7.86 -16.11 6.16
CA GLY A 131 -8.40 -17.49 6.21
C GLY A 131 -8.56 -18.03 7.63
N LEU A 132 -7.60 -17.76 8.53
CA LEU A 132 -7.73 -18.10 9.94
C LEU A 132 -8.88 -17.34 10.61
N MET A 133 -9.06 -16.06 10.30
CA MET A 133 -10.20 -15.28 10.81
C MET A 133 -11.54 -15.81 10.30
N GLU A 134 -11.62 -16.19 9.03
CA GLU A 134 -12.85 -16.73 8.45
C GLU A 134 -13.24 -18.09 9.07
N ASN A 135 -12.26 -18.92 9.42
CA ASN A 135 -12.50 -20.17 10.18
C ASN A 135 -13.08 -19.90 11.57
N GLU A 136 -12.80 -18.74 12.16
CA GLU A 136 -13.39 -18.28 13.43
C GLU A 136 -14.71 -17.50 13.23
N GLY A 137 -15.25 -17.47 12.00
CA GLY A 137 -16.47 -16.74 11.68
C GLY A 137 -16.31 -15.23 11.54
N ILE A 138 -15.10 -14.73 11.32
CA ILE A 138 -14.79 -13.31 11.30
C ILE A 138 -14.25 -12.91 9.92
N LYS A 139 -14.79 -11.83 9.37
CA LYS A 139 -14.26 -11.12 8.19
C LYS A 139 -13.75 -9.74 8.60
N SER A 140 -12.75 -9.24 7.90
CA SER A 140 -12.24 -7.89 8.13
C SER A 140 -12.44 -6.98 6.92
N LYS A 141 -12.70 -5.71 7.21
CA LYS A 141 -12.63 -4.61 6.27
C LYS A 141 -11.59 -3.62 6.71
N SER A 142 -10.91 -3.03 5.75
CA SER A 142 -9.89 -2.02 6.02
C SER A 142 -9.97 -0.87 5.01
N ALA A 143 -9.45 0.29 5.44
CA ALA A 143 -9.21 1.43 4.57
C ALA A 143 -7.83 2.01 4.91
N PHE A 144 -7.21 2.64 3.95
CA PHE A 144 -5.89 3.25 4.11
C PHE A 144 -5.97 4.73 3.79
N GLU A 145 -5.38 5.53 4.65
CA GLU A 145 -5.07 6.93 4.40
C GLU A 145 -3.58 7.08 4.19
N TYR A 146 -3.20 7.84 3.18
CA TYR A 146 -1.81 8.19 2.92
C TYR A 146 -1.62 9.69 2.94
N GLU A 147 -0.72 10.14 3.80
CA GLU A 147 -0.13 11.47 3.75
C GLU A 147 1.19 11.39 2.97
N PHE A 148 1.43 12.34 2.06
CA PHE A 148 2.67 12.40 1.31
C PHE A 148 3.06 13.82 0.97
N PHE A 149 4.37 14.04 0.88
CA PHE A 149 4.93 15.30 0.41
C PHE A 149 5.00 15.31 -1.11
N LEU A 150 4.61 16.43 -1.71
CA LEU A 150 4.79 16.68 -3.13
C LEU A 150 5.83 17.78 -3.34
N PHE A 151 6.78 17.51 -4.23
CA PHE A 151 7.84 18.42 -4.61
C PHE A 151 7.80 18.71 -6.10
N ASP A 152 8.11 19.97 -6.49
CA ASP A 152 8.42 20.34 -7.88
C ASP A 152 9.86 19.91 -8.20
N GLU A 153 10.07 18.62 -8.26
CA GLU A 153 11.37 17.97 -8.47
C GLU A 153 11.21 16.73 -9.35
N THR A 154 12.25 16.45 -10.11
CA THR A 154 12.38 15.22 -10.88
C THR A 154 13.40 14.27 -10.24
N PRO A 155 13.45 12.97 -10.61
CA PRO A 155 14.52 12.07 -10.16
C PRO A 155 15.93 12.57 -10.46
N HIS A 156 16.11 13.37 -11.53
CA HIS A 156 17.39 13.97 -11.88
C HIS A 156 17.69 15.18 -11.00
N SER A 157 16.76 16.14 -10.88
CA SER A 157 16.98 17.37 -10.09
C SER A 157 17.26 17.06 -8.62
N VAL A 158 16.57 16.06 -8.04
CA VAL A 158 16.82 15.62 -6.66
C VAL A 158 18.23 15.10 -6.47
N ARG A 159 18.76 14.32 -7.41
CA ARG A 159 20.13 13.79 -7.35
C ARG A 159 21.18 14.88 -7.56
N GLU A 160 20.97 15.79 -8.50
CA GLU A 160 21.83 16.98 -8.71
C GLU A 160 21.91 17.82 -7.43
N LYS A 161 20.80 18.00 -6.73
CA LYS A 161 20.74 18.70 -5.44
C LYS A 161 21.23 17.87 -4.25
N LYS A 162 21.66 16.62 -4.47
CA LYS A 162 22.07 15.68 -3.41
C LYS A 162 21.02 15.58 -2.30
N PHE A 163 19.75 15.47 -2.68
CA PHE A 163 18.59 15.36 -1.78
C PHE A 163 18.45 16.54 -0.78
N SER A 164 18.97 17.71 -1.13
CA SER A 164 18.90 18.92 -0.30
C SER A 164 18.22 20.06 -1.05
N ASN A 165 17.74 21.07 -0.32
CA ASN A 165 17.08 22.25 -0.89
C ASN A 165 15.97 21.91 -1.91
N LEU A 166 15.18 20.90 -1.61
CA LEU A 166 14.06 20.48 -2.44
C LEU A 166 12.98 21.56 -2.47
N LYS A 167 12.37 21.77 -3.65
CA LYS A 167 11.30 22.72 -3.85
C LYS A 167 9.97 22.06 -3.58
N ASN A 168 9.32 22.44 -2.48
CA ASN A 168 7.97 21.97 -2.19
C ASN A 168 6.97 22.46 -3.25
N PHE A 169 5.98 21.65 -3.58
CA PHE A 169 4.90 21.97 -4.50
C PHE A 169 4.12 23.23 -4.11
N THR A 170 3.84 23.40 -2.81
CA THR A 170 3.24 24.62 -2.28
C THR A 170 4.02 25.12 -1.05
N PRO A 171 4.16 26.45 -0.87
CA PRO A 171 4.83 26.98 0.31
C PRO A 171 3.89 26.99 1.53
N GLY A 172 4.49 26.95 2.72
CA GLY A 172 3.78 27.10 3.99
C GLY A 172 2.94 25.87 4.38
N MET A 173 2.29 25.96 5.52
CA MET A 173 1.48 24.88 6.12
C MET A 173 0.01 25.29 6.09
N TYR A 174 -0.80 24.65 5.27
CA TYR A 174 -2.20 24.98 5.06
C TYR A 174 -3.05 23.71 4.93
N GLY A 175 -3.25 23.01 6.05
CA GLY A 175 -4.16 21.86 6.10
C GLY A 175 -5.58 22.25 5.73
N TYR A 176 -6.28 21.37 5.03
CA TYR A 176 -7.68 21.50 4.56
C TYR A 176 -7.96 22.78 3.74
N SER A 177 -6.96 23.31 3.02
CA SER A 177 -7.09 24.58 2.30
C SER A 177 -7.82 24.43 0.98
N ILE A 178 -9.06 24.85 0.92
CA ILE A 178 -9.85 24.91 -0.32
C ILE A 178 -9.18 25.81 -1.37
N LEU A 179 -8.60 26.94 -0.94
CA LEU A 179 -7.87 27.83 -1.84
C LEU A 179 -6.74 27.10 -2.56
N ARG A 180 -5.92 26.33 -1.81
CA ARG A 180 -4.80 25.56 -2.39
C ARG A 180 -5.27 24.48 -3.36
N ASN A 181 -6.28 23.71 -2.97
CA ASN A 181 -6.86 22.69 -3.81
C ASN A 181 -7.43 23.28 -5.11
N SER A 182 -8.14 24.42 -5.00
CA SER A 182 -8.75 25.07 -6.15
C SER A 182 -7.72 25.67 -7.13
N VAL A 183 -6.65 26.28 -6.61
CA VAL A 183 -5.56 26.80 -7.46
C VAL A 183 -4.87 25.67 -8.24
N HIS A 184 -4.74 24.49 -7.65
CA HIS A 184 -4.08 23.32 -8.24
C HIS A 184 -5.07 22.25 -8.69
N SER A 185 -6.32 22.62 -8.99
CA SER A 185 -7.41 21.69 -9.30
C SER A 185 -7.09 20.71 -10.42
N ASP A 186 -6.32 21.10 -11.43
CA ASP A 186 -5.93 20.22 -12.54
C ASP A 186 -5.15 18.99 -12.05
N LEU A 187 -4.26 19.19 -11.09
CA LEU A 187 -3.45 18.09 -10.53
C LEU A 187 -4.30 17.18 -9.65
N TYR A 188 -5.17 17.76 -8.81
CA TYR A 188 -6.13 17.01 -8.01
C TYR A 188 -7.07 16.18 -8.87
N ASN A 189 -7.62 16.78 -9.94
CA ASN A 189 -8.48 16.08 -10.89
C ASN A 189 -7.74 14.92 -11.60
N LYS A 190 -6.47 15.10 -11.98
CA LYS A 190 -5.66 14.02 -12.55
C LYS A 190 -5.51 12.85 -11.59
N LEU A 191 -5.29 13.11 -10.29
CA LEU A 191 -5.17 12.06 -9.28
C LEU A 191 -6.51 11.35 -9.06
N LEU A 192 -7.61 12.10 -8.94
CA LEU A 192 -8.95 11.55 -8.79
C LEU A 192 -9.34 10.67 -9.98
N ASN A 193 -9.08 11.13 -11.22
CA ASN A 193 -9.34 10.37 -12.43
C ASN A 193 -8.50 9.09 -12.51
N LEU A 194 -7.20 9.18 -12.22
CA LEU A 194 -6.33 8.00 -12.14
C LEU A 194 -6.89 6.96 -11.18
N CYS A 195 -7.29 7.41 -10.00
CA CYS A 195 -7.84 6.51 -8.98
C CYS A 195 -9.14 5.86 -9.44
N ALA A 196 -10.02 6.61 -10.11
CA ALA A 196 -11.25 6.08 -10.67
C ALA A 196 -10.99 5.06 -11.79
N GLU A 197 -10.08 5.35 -12.72
CA GLU A 197 -9.74 4.48 -13.85
C GLU A 197 -9.09 3.17 -13.40
N MET A 198 -8.32 3.21 -12.31
CA MET A 198 -7.65 2.02 -11.75
C MET A 198 -8.45 1.30 -10.66
N ASP A 199 -9.71 1.66 -10.44
CA ASP A 199 -10.54 1.11 -9.35
C ASP A 199 -9.85 1.24 -7.98
N LEU A 200 -9.40 2.45 -7.68
CA LEU A 200 -8.81 2.88 -6.40
C LEU A 200 -9.65 4.04 -5.81
N PRO A 201 -10.97 3.88 -5.63
CA PRO A 201 -11.84 5.01 -5.31
C PRO A 201 -11.36 5.70 -4.03
N LEU A 202 -11.28 7.03 -4.07
CA LEU A 202 -10.94 7.85 -2.91
C LEU A 202 -12.21 8.31 -2.21
N GLU A 203 -12.24 8.22 -0.89
CA GLU A 203 -13.27 8.80 -0.04
C GLU A 203 -12.98 10.29 0.24
N GLY A 204 -11.70 10.63 0.37
CA GLY A 204 -11.24 11.98 0.64
C GLY A 204 -9.90 12.31 -0.01
N LEU A 205 -9.72 13.60 -0.36
CA LEU A 205 -8.47 14.13 -0.88
C LEU A 205 -8.36 15.60 -0.49
N HIS A 206 -7.32 15.95 0.29
CA HIS A 206 -7.13 17.32 0.76
C HIS A 206 -5.64 17.65 0.98
N THR A 207 -5.36 18.94 1.20
CA THR A 207 -4.05 19.36 1.70
C THR A 207 -3.94 19.05 3.19
N GLU A 208 -2.77 18.61 3.64
CA GLU A 208 -2.48 18.34 5.05
C GLU A 208 -1.34 19.25 5.57
N THR A 209 -1.06 19.14 6.87
CA THR A 209 -0.12 20.04 7.57
C THR A 209 1.31 19.82 7.12
N GLY A 210 1.83 20.76 6.37
CA GLY A 210 3.18 20.76 5.82
C GLY A 210 3.25 21.37 4.42
N PRO A 211 4.41 21.89 4.00
CA PRO A 211 4.55 22.46 2.67
C PRO A 211 4.46 21.37 1.61
N GLY A 212 3.45 21.48 0.73
CA GLY A 212 3.22 20.53 -0.36
C GLY A 212 2.63 19.19 0.09
N VAL A 213 2.02 19.12 1.26
CA VAL A 213 1.44 17.86 1.76
C VAL A 213 0.03 17.64 1.24
N ILE A 214 -0.21 16.43 0.81
CA ILE A 214 -1.51 15.92 0.36
C ILE A 214 -1.85 14.67 1.16
N GLU A 215 -3.09 14.55 1.57
CA GLU A 215 -3.66 13.34 2.17
C GLU A 215 -4.74 12.77 1.26
N ALA A 216 -4.69 11.46 1.07
CA ALA A 216 -5.67 10.71 0.30
C ALA A 216 -6.21 9.54 1.14
N ALA A 217 -7.52 9.51 1.35
CA ALA A 217 -8.24 8.41 1.98
C ALA A 217 -8.81 7.49 0.92
N ILE A 218 -8.39 6.23 0.91
CA ILE A 218 -8.89 5.20 0.00
C ILE A 218 -10.15 4.58 0.61
N MET A 219 -11.20 4.41 -0.20
CA MET A 219 -12.46 3.81 0.27
C MET A 219 -12.25 2.42 0.87
N VAL A 220 -13.03 2.14 1.90
CA VAL A 220 -13.05 0.85 2.60
C VAL A 220 -13.37 -0.31 1.66
N ASP A 221 -12.68 -1.44 1.87
CA ASP A 221 -12.93 -2.71 1.18
C ASP A 221 -12.60 -3.90 2.09
N HIS A 222 -12.83 -5.13 1.62
CA HIS A 222 -12.25 -6.32 2.25
C HIS A 222 -10.72 -6.16 2.35
N SER A 223 -10.14 -6.58 3.48
CA SER A 223 -8.76 -6.20 3.83
C SER A 223 -7.73 -6.58 2.77
N ILE A 224 -7.89 -7.69 2.05
CA ILE A 224 -6.98 -8.04 0.96
C ILE A 224 -7.07 -7.04 -0.21
N ASN A 225 -8.27 -6.65 -0.62
CA ASN A 225 -8.48 -5.67 -1.67
C ASN A 225 -8.00 -4.28 -1.24
N ALA A 226 -8.23 -3.93 0.03
CA ALA A 226 -7.76 -2.66 0.59
C ALA A 226 -6.22 -2.58 0.55
N ALA A 227 -5.52 -3.67 0.91
CA ALA A 227 -4.06 -3.75 0.82
C ALA A 227 -3.57 -3.64 -0.64
N ASP A 228 -4.20 -4.35 -1.57
CA ASP A 228 -3.91 -4.25 -3.00
C ASP A 228 -4.08 -2.81 -3.51
N LYS A 229 -5.19 -2.15 -3.15
CA LYS A 229 -5.46 -0.74 -3.50
C LYS A 229 -4.40 0.20 -2.92
N ALA A 230 -3.98 -0.01 -1.68
CA ALA A 230 -2.97 0.80 -1.01
C ALA A 230 -1.62 0.77 -1.73
N VAL A 231 -1.14 -0.42 -2.10
CA VAL A 231 0.12 -0.59 -2.85
C VAL A 231 0.04 0.04 -4.25
N LEU A 232 -1.08 -0.17 -4.94
CA LEU A 232 -1.32 0.41 -6.27
C LEU A 232 -1.38 1.94 -6.19
N PHE A 233 -2.11 2.50 -5.22
CA PHE A 233 -2.17 3.94 -5.02
C PHE A 233 -0.78 4.55 -4.83
N LYS A 234 0.03 4.00 -3.91
CA LYS A 234 1.39 4.48 -3.64
C LYS A 234 2.28 4.44 -4.88
N THR A 235 2.16 3.40 -5.69
CA THR A 235 2.95 3.26 -6.93
C THR A 235 2.47 4.20 -8.01
N PHE A 236 1.18 4.18 -8.34
CA PHE A 236 0.67 4.90 -9.50
C PHE A 236 0.49 6.41 -9.26
N SER A 237 0.32 6.85 -8.01
CA SER A 237 0.45 8.28 -7.67
C SER A 237 1.86 8.79 -7.95
N LYS A 238 2.91 8.03 -7.60
CA LYS A 238 4.30 8.39 -7.96
C LYS A 238 4.49 8.47 -9.48
N VAL A 239 3.92 7.54 -10.24
CA VAL A 239 3.96 7.58 -11.71
C VAL A 239 3.27 8.84 -12.24
N LEU A 240 2.07 9.17 -11.72
CA LEU A 240 1.34 10.37 -12.10
C LEU A 240 2.18 11.63 -11.89
N PHE A 241 2.69 11.80 -10.67
CA PHE A 241 3.45 12.99 -10.32
C PHE A 241 4.76 13.10 -11.10
N GLN A 242 5.47 11.98 -11.28
CA GLN A 242 6.69 11.99 -12.07
C GLN A 242 6.46 12.33 -13.55
N LYS A 243 5.34 11.92 -14.13
CA LYS A 243 4.92 12.32 -15.49
C LYS A 243 4.51 13.81 -15.58
N ASN A 244 4.33 14.48 -14.46
CA ASN A 244 4.08 15.91 -14.36
C ASN A 244 5.30 16.70 -13.78
N ASP A 245 6.52 16.15 -13.90
CA ASP A 245 7.77 16.73 -13.39
C ASP A 245 7.76 17.01 -11.88
N GLN A 246 7.05 16.17 -11.12
CA GLN A 246 6.92 16.27 -9.69
C GLN A 246 7.34 14.96 -9.01
N MET A 247 7.66 15.03 -7.73
CA MET A 247 8.02 13.88 -6.92
C MET A 247 7.10 13.74 -5.71
N ALA A 248 6.32 12.65 -5.66
CA ALA A 248 5.60 12.24 -4.47
C ALA A 248 6.54 11.46 -3.52
N ASN A 249 6.62 11.88 -2.28
CA ASN A 249 7.50 11.31 -1.26
C ASN A 249 6.68 10.87 -0.03
N PHE A 250 6.71 9.57 0.26
CA PHE A 250 6.02 8.92 1.37
C PHE A 250 6.94 8.69 2.60
N MET A 251 8.08 9.37 2.68
CA MET A 251 8.94 9.31 3.88
C MET A 251 8.20 9.85 5.10
N ALA A 252 8.41 9.22 6.24
CA ALA A 252 7.83 9.69 7.49
C ALA A 252 8.32 11.08 7.92
N LYS A 253 9.59 11.41 7.64
CA LYS A 253 10.20 12.69 8.04
C LYS A 253 11.32 13.08 7.07
N TRP A 254 11.04 13.92 6.09
CA TRP A 254 12.07 14.35 5.12
C TRP A 254 12.91 15.55 5.59
N SER A 255 12.40 16.31 6.57
CA SER A 255 13.05 17.52 7.09
C SER A 255 12.77 17.68 8.58
N ASP A 256 13.78 18.13 9.33
CA ASP A 256 13.60 18.45 10.75
C ASP A 256 12.83 19.76 10.98
N LYS A 257 12.69 20.59 9.94
CA LYS A 257 12.02 21.90 10.01
C LYS A 257 10.48 21.82 9.90
N TYR A 258 9.97 20.73 9.34
CA TYR A 258 8.55 20.58 9.03
C TYR A 258 7.97 19.35 9.74
N PRO A 259 6.65 19.29 9.93
CA PRO A 259 5.98 18.06 10.40
C PRO A 259 6.36 16.84 9.56
N GLY A 260 6.32 15.68 10.15
CA GLY A 260 6.40 14.43 9.42
C GLY A 260 5.02 14.05 8.88
N GLN A 261 4.98 12.99 8.09
CA GLN A 261 3.78 12.44 7.50
C GLN A 261 3.70 10.93 7.74
N SER A 262 2.51 10.40 7.73
CA SER A 262 2.27 8.96 7.86
C SER A 262 0.99 8.55 7.12
N GLY A 263 0.05 8.02 7.83
CA GLY A 263 -1.28 7.63 7.38
C GLY A 263 -1.96 6.84 8.47
N HIS A 264 -3.18 6.45 8.20
CA HIS A 264 -3.97 5.63 9.10
C HIS A 264 -4.37 4.31 8.41
N ILE A 265 -4.50 3.27 9.20
CA ILE A 265 -5.15 2.04 8.80
C ILE A 265 -6.44 1.96 9.60
N HIS A 266 -7.57 2.09 8.92
CA HIS A 266 -8.87 1.82 9.50
C HIS A 266 -9.17 0.34 9.42
N ALA A 267 -9.64 -0.24 10.49
CA ALA A 267 -9.98 -1.66 10.56
C ALA A 267 -11.34 -1.85 11.24
N SER A 268 -12.16 -2.72 10.66
CA SER A 268 -13.40 -3.18 11.27
C SER A 268 -13.59 -4.68 11.07
N LEU A 269 -14.28 -5.32 12.00
CA LEU A 269 -14.60 -6.73 11.94
C LEU A 269 -16.10 -6.94 11.72
N GLN A 270 -16.42 -7.95 10.93
CA GLN A 270 -17.79 -8.38 10.62
C GLN A 270 -17.90 -9.89 10.84
N ASP A 271 -19.11 -10.37 11.11
CA ASP A 271 -19.41 -11.79 11.01
C ASP A 271 -19.51 -12.23 9.54
N LEU A 272 -19.80 -13.51 9.31
CA LEU A 272 -19.91 -14.07 7.96
C LEU A 272 -21.09 -13.50 7.18
N ASP A 273 -22.11 -12.99 7.87
CA ASP A 273 -23.31 -12.36 7.31
C ASP A 273 -23.10 -10.85 7.03
N GLY A 274 -21.92 -10.31 7.37
CA GLY A 274 -21.55 -8.92 7.14
C GLY A 274 -22.02 -7.96 8.23
N GLN A 275 -22.50 -8.44 9.39
CA GLN A 275 -22.86 -7.60 10.51
C GLN A 275 -21.60 -7.14 11.26
N SER A 276 -21.54 -5.86 11.63
CA SER A 276 -20.41 -5.32 12.37
C SER A 276 -20.28 -5.94 13.75
N LEU A 277 -19.08 -6.44 14.07
CA LEU A 277 -18.72 -6.92 15.41
C LEU A 277 -18.23 -5.79 16.32
N PHE A 278 -18.06 -4.58 15.77
CA PHE A 278 -17.65 -3.38 16.48
C PHE A 278 -18.81 -2.43 16.80
N SER A 279 -20.01 -2.76 16.34
CA SER A 279 -21.22 -1.99 16.59
C SER A 279 -22.09 -2.63 17.68
N THR A 280 -22.71 -1.82 18.51
CA THR A 280 -23.68 -2.23 19.51
C THR A 280 -24.81 -1.22 19.59
N LYS A 281 -25.98 -1.66 20.06
CA LYS A 281 -27.09 -0.78 20.44
C LYS A 281 -27.01 -0.31 21.90
N GLU A 282 -26.03 -0.83 22.64
CA GLU A 282 -25.76 -0.50 24.03
C GLU A 282 -24.79 0.71 24.09
N GLU A 283 -24.78 1.43 25.21
CA GLU A 283 -23.83 2.51 25.44
C GLU A 283 -22.39 1.98 25.65
N ALA A 284 -22.23 0.71 26.05
CA ALA A 284 -20.94 0.12 26.30
C ALA A 284 -20.27 -0.37 25.00
N LEU A 285 -18.96 -0.22 24.90
CA LEU A 285 -18.19 -0.76 23.78
C LEU A 285 -18.29 -2.28 23.71
N PRO A 286 -18.43 -2.88 22.50
CA PRO A 286 -18.48 -4.33 22.34
C PRO A 286 -17.20 -5.00 22.83
N LYS A 287 -17.35 -6.17 23.47
CA LYS A 287 -16.18 -6.94 23.96
C LYS A 287 -15.21 -7.30 22.82
N THR A 288 -15.71 -7.62 21.64
CA THR A 288 -14.87 -7.92 20.46
C THR A 288 -13.98 -6.75 20.10
N LEU A 289 -14.50 -5.52 20.11
CA LEU A 289 -13.72 -4.30 19.89
C LEU A 289 -12.65 -4.13 20.97
N LEU A 290 -13.00 -4.32 22.24
CA LEU A 290 -12.06 -4.21 23.36
C LEU A 290 -10.96 -5.27 23.27
N TYR A 291 -11.28 -6.50 22.88
CA TYR A 291 -10.30 -7.58 22.67
C TYR A 291 -9.37 -7.25 21.48
N PHE A 292 -9.92 -6.72 20.39
CA PHE A 292 -9.13 -6.31 19.24
C PHE A 292 -8.14 -5.21 19.60
N VAL A 293 -8.61 -4.14 20.26
CA VAL A 293 -7.74 -3.05 20.73
C VAL A 293 -6.72 -3.54 21.75
N GLY A 294 -7.13 -4.41 22.69
CA GLY A 294 -6.22 -5.03 23.66
C GLY A 294 -5.13 -5.88 23.01
N GLY A 295 -5.47 -6.61 21.93
CA GLY A 295 -4.51 -7.35 21.11
C GLY A 295 -3.51 -6.42 20.42
N LEU A 296 -3.99 -5.33 19.81
CA LEU A 296 -3.11 -4.32 19.22
C LEU A 296 -2.17 -3.71 20.26
N GLN A 297 -2.68 -3.30 21.43
CA GLN A 297 -1.83 -2.77 22.50
C GLN A 297 -0.75 -3.74 22.96
N LYS A 298 -1.09 -5.03 23.07
CA LYS A 298 -0.19 -6.06 23.54
C LYS A 298 0.94 -6.34 22.58
N TYR A 299 0.64 -6.43 21.29
CA TYR A 299 1.57 -6.93 20.28
C TYR A 299 2.17 -5.87 19.36
N MET A 300 1.60 -4.66 19.31
CA MET A 300 2.06 -3.63 18.36
C MET A 300 3.51 -3.20 18.60
N ARG A 301 4.02 -3.37 19.81
CA ARG A 301 5.42 -3.04 20.13
C ARG A 301 6.38 -3.96 19.40
N GLU A 302 6.07 -5.25 19.37
CA GLU A 302 6.82 -6.28 18.64
C GLU A 302 6.66 -6.11 17.13
N PHE A 303 5.47 -5.70 16.68
CA PHE A 303 5.19 -5.43 15.27
C PHE A 303 5.58 -4.01 14.81
N ALA A 304 6.19 -3.19 15.66
CA ALA A 304 6.54 -1.80 15.29
C ALA A 304 7.39 -1.71 14.02
N VAL A 305 8.29 -2.68 13.79
CA VAL A 305 9.11 -2.76 12.58
C VAL A 305 8.28 -2.91 11.28
N MET A 306 7.10 -3.51 11.36
CA MET A 306 6.19 -3.66 10.20
C MET A 306 5.47 -2.35 9.84
N ILE A 307 5.31 -1.45 10.82
CA ILE A 307 4.60 -0.16 10.64
C ILE A 307 5.59 0.98 10.49
N ALA A 308 6.73 0.90 11.16
CA ALA A 308 7.80 1.88 11.14
C ALA A 308 9.12 1.20 10.70
N PRO A 309 9.23 0.75 9.42
CA PRO A 309 10.29 -0.16 8.97
C PRO A 309 11.65 0.49 8.78
N THR A 310 11.73 1.82 8.75
CA THR A 310 12.98 2.53 8.44
C THR A 310 13.45 3.40 9.60
N VAL A 311 14.75 3.68 9.65
CA VAL A 311 15.33 4.65 10.59
C VAL A 311 14.63 6.01 10.50
N ASN A 312 14.19 6.40 9.31
CA ASN A 312 13.45 7.63 9.09
C ASN A 312 12.10 7.65 9.82
N SER A 313 11.42 6.51 9.93
CA SER A 313 10.16 6.39 10.66
C SER A 313 10.29 6.84 12.12
N TYR A 314 11.39 6.49 12.77
CA TYR A 314 11.64 6.84 14.19
C TYR A 314 11.94 8.32 14.40
N LYS A 315 12.39 9.05 13.37
CA LYS A 315 12.50 10.51 13.42
C LYS A 315 11.13 11.20 13.51
N ARG A 316 10.08 10.52 13.05
CA ARG A 316 8.71 10.98 13.13
C ARG A 316 8.10 10.76 14.53
N LEU A 317 8.49 9.68 15.21
CA LEU A 317 7.96 9.26 16.52
C LEU A 317 8.61 10.02 17.66
N CYS A 318 8.24 11.30 17.81
CA CYS A 318 8.73 12.17 18.88
C CYS A 318 7.58 12.94 19.56
N PRO A 319 7.73 13.31 20.85
CA PRO A 319 6.70 14.03 21.58
C PRO A 319 6.29 15.33 20.87
N GLY A 320 4.99 15.61 20.83
CA GLY A 320 4.45 16.84 20.25
C GLY A 320 4.40 16.90 18.72
N ALA A 321 4.74 15.81 18.04
CA ALA A 321 4.81 15.75 16.58
C ALA A 321 3.56 15.12 15.91
N TRP A 322 2.43 15.07 16.61
CA TRP A 322 1.21 14.39 16.14
C TRP A 322 1.41 12.92 15.74
N ALA A 323 2.38 12.25 16.39
CA ALA A 323 2.64 10.84 16.23
C ALA A 323 2.61 10.18 17.61
N PRO A 324 1.94 9.03 17.76
CA PRO A 324 1.89 8.33 19.03
C PRO A 324 3.25 7.73 19.35
N ILE A 325 3.74 7.98 20.55
CA ILE A 325 5.00 7.40 21.06
C ILE A 325 4.74 6.24 22.03
N ASN A 326 3.48 6.05 22.41
CA ASN A 326 3.03 5.01 23.31
C ASN A 326 1.83 4.27 22.71
N MET A 327 1.71 2.97 23.00
CA MET A 327 0.61 2.13 22.52
C MET A 327 -0.65 2.34 23.36
N THR A 328 -1.13 3.58 23.40
CA THR A 328 -2.37 3.97 24.10
C THR A 328 -3.56 3.92 23.15
N TRP A 329 -4.75 3.85 23.70
CA TRP A 329 -6.00 3.95 22.95
C TRP A 329 -6.96 4.96 23.57
N GLY A 330 -7.90 5.43 22.80
CA GLY A 330 -8.95 6.35 23.27
C GLY A 330 -10.08 6.50 22.26
N ILE A 331 -11.26 6.82 22.78
CA ILE A 331 -12.44 7.11 21.95
C ILE A 331 -12.27 8.52 21.38
N GLU A 332 -12.41 8.65 20.06
CA GLU A 332 -12.28 9.90 19.30
C GLU A 332 -10.99 10.71 19.61
N ASN A 333 -9.94 10.04 20.12
CA ASN A 333 -8.71 10.70 20.53
C ASN A 333 -7.60 10.51 19.49
N ARG A 334 -7.28 11.59 18.74
CA ARG A 334 -6.25 11.62 17.69
C ARG A 334 -4.81 11.61 18.21
N THR A 335 -4.60 11.67 19.53
CA THR A 335 -3.25 11.65 20.13
C THR A 335 -2.82 10.26 20.58
N THR A 336 -3.68 9.25 20.43
CA THR A 336 -3.42 7.86 20.79
C THR A 336 -2.98 7.03 19.57
N ALA A 337 -2.28 5.91 19.81
CA ALA A 337 -1.90 4.98 18.75
C ALA A 337 -3.13 4.30 18.13
N PHE A 338 -4.13 4.00 18.96
CA PHE A 338 -5.37 3.35 18.52
C PHE A 338 -6.56 4.25 18.87
N ARG A 339 -7.19 4.77 17.83
CA ARG A 339 -8.39 5.59 17.98
C ARG A 339 -9.63 4.74 17.70
N VAL A 340 -10.48 4.61 18.70
CA VAL A 340 -11.81 4.03 18.52
C VAL A 340 -12.72 5.12 17.99
N ILE A 341 -13.30 4.90 16.82
CA ILE A 341 -14.25 5.80 16.16
C ILE A 341 -15.65 5.23 16.40
N GLN A 342 -16.59 6.08 16.85
CA GLN A 342 -17.99 5.76 17.12
C GLN A 342 -18.92 6.28 16.02
#